data_c4707d027cb9873965f36b842f86f079
#
_entry.id   c4707d027cb9873965f36b842f86f079
#
_cell.length_a   1.000
_cell.length_b   1.000
_cell.length_c   1.000
_cell.angle_alpha   90.00
_cell.angle_beta   90.00
_cell.angle_gamma   90.00
#
_symmetry.space_group_name_H-M   'P 1'
#
loop_
_entity.id
_entity.type
_entity.pdbx_description
1 polymer ?
#
loop_
_entity_poly.entity_id
_entity_poly.type
_entity_poly.pdbx_seq_one_letter_code
_entity_poly.pdbx_strand_id
1 'polypeptide(L)'
;MCIRDSSWTEWLRVHNIPERVNDEVFLAMSKALNFIDPDEISATVVLTALNRFLQEKNGSQMAFLDGAPPERLCQPVVEHIESLGGEVHLDSPLREIKLNADGSVAAFHIGGVKGKESFDLTADAYVSALPVDPFKLLLPEPWRQMEVFQKLDGLRGVPVINLHLWFDRKLTDIDHLLFSRSPLLSVYADMSITCKEYEDPDKSMLELVFAPAKDWIGRPDEEIIEATMGELKKLFPMHFSGDNPATLRKYKVVKTPLSVYKTTPGCQKLRPDQTTPIKIFFLAGDYTMQRYLASMEGAVLSGKLCAGAVDRKTGQLASSTSSSEPVTA
;
A
#
# COMPACT_ATOMS: atom_id res chain seq x y z
N MET A 1 -16.10 21.63 -13.68
CA MET A 1 -15.01 21.20 -12.78
C MET A 1 -14.58 19.79 -13.17
N CYS A 2 -13.28 19.54 -13.30
CA CYS A 2 -12.82 18.20 -13.66
C CYS A 2 -12.88 17.30 -12.41
N ILE A 3 -13.57 16.18 -12.48
CA ILE A 3 -13.71 15.20 -11.39
C ILE A 3 -12.35 14.79 -10.76
N ARG A 4 -11.29 14.78 -11.59
CA ARG A 4 -9.94 14.39 -11.17
C ARG A 4 -9.24 15.41 -10.27
N ASP A 5 -9.78 16.62 -10.17
CA ASP A 5 -9.18 17.74 -9.45
C ASP A 5 -10.02 18.18 -8.24
N SER A 6 -11.03 17.39 -7.81
CA SER A 6 -11.84 17.65 -6.62
C SER A 6 -11.60 16.64 -5.50
N SER A 7 -11.75 17.10 -4.25
CA SER A 7 -11.86 16.18 -3.11
C SER A 7 -13.23 15.49 -3.11
N TRP A 8 -13.34 14.41 -2.35
CA TRP A 8 -14.62 13.70 -2.24
C TRP A 8 -15.72 14.58 -1.64
N THR A 9 -15.44 15.29 -0.56
CA THR A 9 -16.39 16.22 0.07
C THR A 9 -16.86 17.30 -0.91
N GLU A 10 -15.95 17.88 -1.70
CA GLU A 10 -16.34 18.88 -2.69
C GLU A 10 -17.19 18.28 -3.82
N TRP A 11 -16.85 17.07 -4.26
CA TRP A 11 -17.63 16.36 -5.27
C TRP A 11 -19.06 16.12 -4.79
N LEU A 12 -19.26 15.65 -3.55
CA LEU A 12 -20.58 15.46 -2.94
C LEU A 12 -21.38 16.79 -2.91
N ARG A 13 -20.73 17.86 -2.49
CA ARG A 13 -21.35 19.19 -2.41
C ARG A 13 -21.83 19.68 -3.79
N VAL A 14 -20.99 19.55 -4.81
CA VAL A 14 -21.31 19.96 -6.20
C VAL A 14 -22.49 19.15 -6.78
N HIS A 15 -22.63 17.88 -6.37
CA HIS A 15 -23.71 17.01 -6.81
C HIS A 15 -24.93 17.02 -5.89
N ASN A 16 -24.98 17.96 -4.93
CA ASN A 16 -26.08 18.11 -3.97
C ASN A 16 -26.39 16.84 -3.18
N ILE A 17 -25.36 16.06 -2.87
CA ILE A 17 -25.50 14.89 -1.97
C ILE A 17 -25.55 15.39 -0.54
N PRO A 18 -26.55 14.97 0.28
CA PRO A 18 -26.65 15.41 1.66
C PRO A 18 -25.41 15.06 2.50
N GLU A 19 -24.96 15.99 3.35
CA GLU A 19 -23.80 15.83 4.23
C GLU A 19 -23.91 14.57 5.10
N ARG A 20 -25.11 14.26 5.57
CA ARG A 20 -25.40 13.03 6.31
C ARG A 20 -24.92 11.75 5.59
N VAL A 21 -25.00 11.70 4.27
CA VAL A 21 -24.52 10.53 3.49
C VAL A 21 -23.00 10.41 3.59
N ASN A 22 -22.29 11.55 3.59
CA ASN A 22 -20.86 11.53 3.82
C ASN A 22 -20.53 10.99 5.22
N ASP A 23 -21.18 11.52 6.25
CA ASP A 23 -20.90 11.19 7.65
C ASP A 23 -21.23 9.74 8.01
N GLU A 24 -22.32 9.22 7.46
CA GLU A 24 -22.79 7.87 7.77
C GLU A 24 -22.10 6.77 6.95
N VAL A 25 -21.61 7.07 5.73
CA VAL A 25 -21.09 6.06 4.82
C VAL A 25 -19.65 6.37 4.39
N PHE A 26 -19.42 7.54 3.80
CA PHE A 26 -18.15 7.78 3.10
C PHE A 26 -17.00 8.21 3.99
N LEU A 27 -17.27 8.76 5.18
CA LEU A 27 -16.22 9.09 6.14
C LEU A 27 -15.38 7.87 6.51
N ALA A 28 -16.03 6.77 6.86
CA ALA A 28 -15.34 5.53 7.20
C ALA A 28 -14.67 4.90 5.97
N MET A 29 -15.35 4.92 4.82
CA MET A 29 -14.82 4.38 3.57
C MET A 29 -13.55 5.11 3.10
N SER A 30 -13.52 6.44 3.10
CA SER A 30 -12.35 7.20 2.67
C SER A 30 -11.13 6.97 3.57
N LYS A 31 -11.36 6.89 4.90
CA LYS A 31 -10.31 6.52 5.86
C LYS A 31 -9.81 5.08 5.65
N ALA A 32 -10.67 4.17 5.27
CA ALA A 32 -10.29 2.78 4.97
C ALA A 32 -9.54 2.66 3.63
N LEU A 33 -9.88 3.49 2.64
CA LEU A 33 -9.26 3.44 1.31
C LEU A 33 -7.85 4.02 1.27
N ASN A 34 -7.58 5.10 1.99
CA ASN A 34 -6.28 5.79 1.90
C ASN A 34 -5.83 6.45 3.22
N PHE A 35 -6.45 6.12 4.35
CA PHE A 35 -6.06 6.59 5.70
C PHE A 35 -6.15 8.11 5.89
N ILE A 36 -6.93 8.82 5.08
CA ILE A 36 -7.15 10.26 5.09
C ILE A 36 -8.64 10.60 5.10
N ASP A 37 -8.95 11.83 5.42
CA ASP A 37 -10.33 12.32 5.51
C ASP A 37 -10.95 12.60 4.12
N PRO A 38 -12.30 12.65 4.02
CA PRO A 38 -13.01 12.88 2.75
C PRO A 38 -12.70 14.20 2.05
N ASP A 39 -12.27 15.22 2.78
CA ASP A 39 -11.85 16.51 2.23
C ASP A 39 -10.45 16.49 1.61
N GLU A 40 -9.65 15.48 1.91
CA GLU A 40 -8.31 15.30 1.34
C GLU A 40 -8.27 14.28 0.20
N ILE A 41 -9.12 13.23 0.22
CA ILE A 41 -9.09 12.16 -0.79
C ILE A 41 -9.69 12.62 -2.13
N SER A 42 -9.05 12.23 -3.23
CA SER A 42 -9.56 12.49 -4.58
C SER A 42 -10.90 11.79 -4.84
N ALA A 43 -11.88 12.51 -5.37
CA ALA A 43 -13.15 11.95 -5.81
C ALA A 43 -12.98 10.82 -6.82
N THR A 44 -11.99 10.91 -7.71
CA THR A 44 -11.67 9.84 -8.68
C THR A 44 -11.36 8.52 -7.99
N VAL A 45 -10.64 8.56 -6.86
CA VAL A 45 -10.28 7.37 -6.09
C VAL A 45 -11.52 6.70 -5.49
N VAL A 46 -12.36 7.49 -4.83
CA VAL A 46 -13.60 6.97 -4.23
C VAL A 46 -14.55 6.41 -5.28
N LEU A 47 -14.74 7.13 -6.39
CA LEU A 47 -15.59 6.69 -7.52
C LEU A 47 -15.03 5.42 -8.18
N THR A 48 -13.71 5.27 -8.29
CA THR A 48 -13.09 4.03 -8.80
C THR A 48 -13.40 2.85 -7.89
N ALA A 49 -13.29 3.02 -6.58
CA ALA A 49 -13.64 1.98 -5.61
C ALA A 49 -15.14 1.63 -5.67
N LEU A 50 -16.02 2.63 -5.69
CA LEU A 50 -17.47 2.44 -5.81
C LEU A 50 -17.85 1.75 -7.12
N ASN A 51 -17.28 2.16 -8.24
CA ASN A 51 -17.54 1.52 -9.53
C ASN A 51 -17.17 0.04 -9.48
N ARG A 52 -16.04 -0.31 -8.86
CA ARG A 52 -15.62 -1.69 -8.67
C ARG A 52 -16.62 -2.48 -7.81
N PHE A 53 -17.02 -1.94 -6.67
CA PHE A 53 -17.98 -2.60 -5.77
C PHE A 53 -19.33 -2.84 -6.42
N LEU A 54 -19.79 -1.93 -7.30
CA LEU A 54 -21.10 -1.97 -7.90
C LEU A 54 -21.16 -2.69 -9.25
N GLN A 55 -20.07 -2.66 -10.04
CA GLN A 55 -20.08 -3.15 -11.43
C GLN A 55 -19.33 -4.48 -11.60
N GLU A 56 -18.33 -4.78 -10.78
CA GLU A 56 -17.61 -6.05 -10.92
C GLU A 56 -18.39 -7.20 -10.26
N LYS A 57 -18.39 -8.36 -10.90
CA LYS A 57 -18.97 -9.59 -10.32
C LYS A 57 -18.24 -9.88 -9.01
N ASN A 58 -19.00 -10.03 -7.92
CA ASN A 58 -18.48 -10.22 -6.56
C ASN A 58 -17.63 -9.03 -6.02
N GLY A 59 -17.68 -7.85 -6.64
CA GLY A 59 -16.89 -6.70 -6.25
C GLY A 59 -17.16 -6.17 -4.83
N SER A 60 -18.34 -6.44 -4.29
CA SER A 60 -18.74 -6.09 -2.91
C SER A 60 -18.57 -7.22 -1.89
N GLN A 61 -18.10 -8.40 -2.32
CA GLN A 61 -17.84 -9.49 -1.39
C GLN A 61 -16.54 -9.24 -0.63
N MET A 62 -16.60 -9.40 0.69
CA MET A 62 -15.44 -9.33 1.57
C MET A 62 -14.89 -10.74 1.80
N ALA A 63 -13.56 -10.83 1.85
CA ALA A 63 -12.88 -12.08 2.20
C ALA A 63 -11.66 -11.74 3.05
N PHE A 64 -11.32 -12.63 3.97
CA PHE A 64 -10.10 -12.57 4.75
C PHE A 64 -9.10 -13.60 4.23
N LEU A 65 -7.82 -13.28 4.41
CA LEU A 65 -6.76 -14.25 4.20
C LEU A 65 -6.82 -15.27 5.35
N ASP A 66 -7.00 -16.54 5.00
CA ASP A 66 -6.99 -17.62 6.00
C ASP A 66 -5.55 -18.00 6.35
N GLY A 67 -4.95 -17.23 7.25
CA GLY A 67 -3.61 -17.40 7.74
C GLY A 67 -2.71 -16.17 7.60
N ALA A 68 -1.47 -16.28 8.06
CA ALA A 68 -0.52 -15.18 8.04
C ALA A 68 -0.10 -14.79 6.61
N PRO A 69 0.01 -13.48 6.29
CA PRO A 69 0.39 -13.01 4.98
C PRO A 69 1.71 -13.56 4.43
N PRO A 70 2.78 -13.74 5.22
CA PRO A 70 4.03 -14.31 4.70
C PRO A 70 3.82 -15.69 4.08
N GLU A 71 3.10 -16.60 4.76
CA GLU A 71 2.90 -17.98 4.35
C GLU A 71 1.82 -18.12 3.28
N ARG A 72 0.75 -17.32 3.36
CA ARG A 72 -0.40 -17.46 2.46
C ARG A 72 -0.30 -16.63 1.19
N LEU A 73 0.42 -15.51 1.24
CA LEU A 73 0.48 -14.58 0.12
C LEU A 73 1.88 -14.49 -0.49
N CYS A 74 2.93 -14.41 0.33
CA CYS A 74 4.29 -14.20 -0.16
C CYS A 74 5.00 -15.50 -0.55
N GLN A 75 4.96 -16.51 0.32
CA GLN A 75 5.68 -17.77 0.12
C GLN A 75 5.32 -18.49 -1.20
N PRO A 76 4.05 -18.62 -1.60
CA PRO A 76 3.70 -19.24 -2.88
C PRO A 76 4.28 -18.51 -4.11
N VAL A 77 4.45 -17.17 -4.01
CA VAL A 77 5.07 -16.37 -5.08
C VAL A 77 6.58 -16.63 -5.12
N VAL A 78 7.23 -16.71 -3.96
CA VAL A 78 8.66 -17.05 -3.86
C VAL A 78 8.92 -18.43 -4.47
N GLU A 79 8.17 -19.45 -4.07
CA GLU A 79 8.29 -20.82 -4.57
C GLU A 79 8.09 -20.89 -6.10
N HIS A 80 7.15 -20.10 -6.62
CA HIS A 80 6.94 -20.03 -8.06
C HIS A 80 8.13 -19.39 -8.78
N ILE A 81 8.70 -18.29 -8.28
CA ILE A 81 9.90 -17.66 -8.84
C ILE A 81 11.06 -18.65 -8.85
N GLU A 82 11.31 -19.32 -7.74
CA GLU A 82 12.41 -20.29 -7.60
C GLU A 82 12.22 -21.53 -8.50
N SER A 83 10.97 -21.99 -8.68
CA SER A 83 10.65 -23.09 -9.60
C SER A 83 10.96 -22.77 -11.07
N LEU A 84 11.02 -21.49 -11.43
CA LEU A 84 11.40 -20.99 -12.75
C LEU A 84 12.90 -20.65 -12.87
N GLY A 85 13.71 -20.96 -11.84
CA GLY A 85 15.14 -20.69 -11.80
C GLY A 85 15.50 -19.25 -11.37
N GLY A 86 14.53 -18.49 -10.87
CA GLY A 86 14.77 -17.18 -10.26
C GLY A 86 15.26 -17.30 -8.81
N GLU A 87 15.67 -16.19 -8.23
CA GLU A 87 16.16 -16.13 -6.84
C GLU A 87 15.46 -15.00 -6.05
N VAL A 88 15.23 -15.24 -4.76
CA VAL A 88 14.71 -14.22 -3.84
C VAL A 88 15.69 -14.01 -2.70
N HIS A 89 16.27 -12.82 -2.61
CA HIS A 89 17.25 -12.44 -1.61
C HIS A 89 16.64 -11.56 -0.50
N LEU A 90 16.34 -12.15 0.64
CA LEU A 90 15.94 -11.42 1.84
C LEU A 90 17.14 -10.82 2.56
N ASP A 91 16.90 -9.78 3.38
CA ASP A 91 17.96 -9.03 4.08
C ASP A 91 19.04 -8.48 3.11
N SER A 92 18.61 -8.05 1.91
CA SER A 92 19.48 -7.61 0.81
C SER A 92 19.05 -6.20 0.32
N PRO A 93 19.22 -5.15 1.16
CA PRO A 93 18.75 -3.81 0.83
C PRO A 93 19.55 -3.18 -0.31
N LEU A 94 18.85 -2.62 -1.30
CA LEU A 94 19.45 -1.73 -2.28
C LEU A 94 19.94 -0.46 -1.58
N ARG A 95 21.22 -0.12 -1.72
CA ARG A 95 21.85 1.06 -1.12
C ARG A 95 22.12 2.17 -2.12
N GLU A 96 22.43 1.79 -3.36
CA GLU A 96 22.79 2.74 -4.40
C GLU A 96 22.46 2.19 -5.78
N ILE A 97 22.08 3.06 -6.70
CA ILE A 97 21.97 2.80 -8.13
C ILE A 97 23.22 3.39 -8.77
N LYS A 98 24.19 2.55 -9.14
CA LYS A 98 25.42 2.96 -9.82
C LYS A 98 25.15 3.27 -11.28
N LEU A 99 25.71 4.35 -11.79
CA LEU A 99 25.50 4.79 -13.17
C LEU A 99 26.75 4.62 -14.04
N ASN A 100 26.54 4.33 -15.30
CA ASN A 100 27.50 4.50 -16.38
C ASN A 100 27.70 5.98 -16.72
N ALA A 101 28.72 6.30 -17.51
CA ALA A 101 28.99 7.67 -17.95
C ALA A 101 27.86 8.29 -18.79
N ASP A 102 27.03 7.47 -19.44
CA ASP A 102 25.85 7.90 -20.22
C ASP A 102 24.59 8.08 -19.36
N GLY A 103 24.69 7.87 -18.04
CA GLY A 103 23.56 7.97 -17.10
C GLY A 103 22.67 6.72 -17.04
N SER A 104 22.95 5.67 -17.78
CA SER A 104 22.27 4.37 -17.66
C SER A 104 22.72 3.63 -16.39
N VAL A 105 21.95 2.60 -15.97
CA VAL A 105 22.33 1.77 -14.83
C VAL A 105 23.55 0.92 -15.15
N ALA A 106 24.58 1.03 -14.31
CA ALA A 106 25.75 0.16 -14.32
C ALA A 106 25.54 -1.08 -13.45
N ALA A 107 25.05 -0.87 -12.23
CA ALA A 107 24.78 -1.93 -11.26
C ALA A 107 23.86 -1.44 -10.14
N PHE A 108 23.23 -2.35 -9.44
CA PHE A 108 22.62 -2.11 -8.13
C PHE A 108 23.61 -2.51 -7.02
N HIS A 109 23.98 -1.57 -6.17
CA HIS A 109 24.79 -1.86 -4.99
C HIS A 109 23.90 -2.38 -3.86
N ILE A 110 24.06 -3.64 -3.52
CA ILE A 110 23.32 -4.32 -2.46
C ILE A 110 24.14 -4.28 -1.18
N GLY A 111 23.57 -3.72 -0.12
CA GLY A 111 24.23 -3.62 1.18
C GLY A 111 24.26 -4.95 1.93
N GLY A 112 25.38 -5.22 2.59
CA GLY A 112 25.50 -6.33 3.51
C GLY A 112 24.66 -6.09 4.79
N VAL A 113 23.98 -7.12 5.27
CA VAL A 113 23.20 -7.11 6.51
C VAL A 113 23.44 -8.42 7.24
N LYS A 114 23.44 -8.40 8.58
CA LYS A 114 23.59 -9.62 9.41
C LYS A 114 24.86 -10.45 9.09
N GLY A 115 25.99 -9.78 8.81
CA GLY A 115 27.26 -10.43 8.51
C GLY A 115 27.47 -10.86 7.05
N LYS A 116 26.52 -10.56 6.15
CA LYS A 116 26.72 -10.70 4.69
C LYS A 116 27.53 -9.52 4.16
N GLU A 117 28.40 -9.78 3.18
CA GLU A 117 29.12 -8.72 2.48
C GLU A 117 28.23 -7.98 1.49
N SER A 118 28.56 -6.71 1.20
CA SER A 118 27.93 -5.95 0.12
C SER A 118 28.47 -6.41 -1.24
N PHE A 119 27.64 -6.32 -2.28
CA PHE A 119 28.00 -6.69 -3.64
C PHE A 119 27.28 -5.82 -4.66
N ASP A 120 27.82 -5.81 -5.89
CA ASP A 120 27.18 -5.14 -7.01
C ASP A 120 26.46 -6.19 -7.88
N LEU A 121 25.18 -5.94 -8.16
CA LEU A 121 24.36 -6.79 -9.00
C LEU A 121 24.18 -6.14 -10.38
N THR A 122 24.53 -6.88 -11.43
CA THR A 122 24.34 -6.49 -12.82
C THR A 122 23.25 -7.33 -13.48
N ALA A 123 22.48 -6.73 -14.40
CA ALA A 123 21.39 -7.40 -15.10
C ALA A 123 21.12 -6.74 -16.46
N ASP A 124 20.38 -7.44 -17.33
CA ASP A 124 19.94 -6.94 -18.64
C ASP A 124 18.81 -5.89 -18.52
N ALA A 125 18.05 -5.94 -17.41
CA ALA A 125 17.03 -4.95 -17.07
C ALA A 125 16.90 -4.81 -15.55
N TYR A 126 16.54 -3.63 -15.11
CA TYR A 126 16.38 -3.28 -13.70
C TYR A 126 14.96 -2.77 -13.45
N VAL A 127 14.32 -3.28 -12.42
CA VAL A 127 12.98 -2.84 -12.00
C VAL A 127 13.02 -2.37 -10.55
N SER A 128 12.59 -1.15 -10.30
CA SER A 128 12.32 -0.67 -8.95
C SER A 128 10.84 -0.86 -8.63
N ALA A 129 10.54 -1.71 -7.64
CA ALA A 129 9.21 -1.89 -7.07
C ALA A 129 9.12 -1.33 -5.63
N LEU A 130 10.04 -0.46 -5.26
CA LEU A 130 10.05 0.21 -3.96
C LEU A 130 8.86 1.16 -3.83
N PRO A 131 8.32 1.37 -2.61
CA PRO A 131 7.40 2.47 -2.37
C PRO A 131 8.00 3.82 -2.77
N VAL A 132 7.14 4.80 -3.10
CA VAL A 132 7.60 6.07 -3.70
C VAL A 132 8.62 6.84 -2.84
N ASP A 133 8.43 6.88 -1.52
CA ASP A 133 9.34 7.65 -0.65
C ASP A 133 10.73 7.01 -0.51
N PRO A 134 10.88 5.69 -0.23
CA PRO A 134 12.17 5.01 -0.30
C PRO A 134 12.85 5.13 -1.68
N PHE A 135 12.08 5.05 -2.77
CA PHE A 135 12.63 5.20 -4.11
C PHE A 135 13.22 6.59 -4.35
N LYS A 136 12.53 7.66 -3.93
CA LYS A 136 13.06 9.04 -4.02
C LYS A 136 14.41 9.21 -3.33
N LEU A 137 14.63 8.51 -2.21
CA LEU A 137 15.92 8.59 -1.49
C LEU A 137 17.08 7.96 -2.26
N LEU A 138 16.78 6.97 -3.10
CA LEU A 138 17.76 6.22 -3.91
C LEU A 138 18.00 6.81 -5.30
N LEU A 139 17.20 7.82 -5.72
CA LEU A 139 17.38 8.44 -7.04
C LEU A 139 18.77 9.06 -7.17
N PRO A 140 19.56 8.68 -8.19
CA PRO A 140 20.82 9.33 -8.51
C PRO A 140 20.62 10.80 -8.87
N GLU A 141 21.58 11.66 -8.54
CA GLU A 141 21.48 13.11 -8.76
C GLU A 141 21.13 13.50 -10.22
N PRO A 142 21.74 12.92 -11.26
CA PRO A 142 21.34 13.25 -12.63
C PRO A 142 19.88 12.94 -12.97
N TRP A 143 19.32 11.89 -12.36
CA TRP A 143 17.91 11.51 -12.61
C TRP A 143 16.92 12.42 -11.91
N ARG A 144 17.29 12.98 -10.75
CA ARG A 144 16.45 13.94 -10.00
C ARG A 144 16.09 15.17 -10.80
N GLN A 145 16.90 15.54 -11.82
CA GLN A 145 16.67 16.67 -12.70
C GLN A 145 15.68 16.36 -13.85
N MET A 146 15.30 15.10 -14.04
CA MET A 146 14.37 14.70 -15.09
C MET A 146 12.91 14.91 -14.64
N GLU A 147 12.09 15.48 -15.52
CA GLU A 147 10.68 15.80 -15.24
C GLU A 147 9.89 14.62 -14.68
N VAL A 148 10.10 13.41 -15.20
CA VAL A 148 9.41 12.19 -14.74
C VAL A 148 9.68 11.88 -13.28
N PHE A 149 10.90 12.13 -12.80
CA PHE A 149 11.28 11.89 -11.41
C PHE A 149 10.95 13.08 -10.51
N GLN A 150 10.99 14.31 -11.01
CA GLN A 150 10.55 15.51 -10.28
C GLN A 150 9.06 15.42 -9.91
N LYS A 151 8.23 14.84 -10.77
CA LYS A 151 6.80 14.61 -10.48
C LYS A 151 6.57 13.78 -9.22
N LEU A 152 7.51 12.89 -8.87
CA LEU A 152 7.41 12.07 -7.68
C LEU A 152 7.43 12.87 -6.37
N ASP A 153 7.97 14.09 -6.37
CA ASP A 153 7.98 14.96 -5.20
C ASP A 153 6.56 15.34 -4.72
N GLY A 154 5.61 15.35 -5.64
CA GLY A 154 4.18 15.54 -5.33
C GLY A 154 3.48 14.29 -4.79
N LEU A 155 4.13 13.14 -4.79
CA LEU A 155 3.62 11.89 -4.21
C LEU A 155 4.34 11.60 -2.89
N ARG A 156 3.57 11.36 -1.83
CA ARG A 156 4.11 11.05 -0.50
C ARG A 156 3.24 10.05 0.21
N GLY A 157 3.84 9.11 0.92
CA GLY A 157 3.15 8.14 1.76
C GLY A 157 2.37 8.80 2.90
N VAL A 158 1.25 8.20 3.28
CA VAL A 158 0.47 8.60 4.44
C VAL A 158 0.83 7.78 5.66
N PRO A 159 0.79 8.35 6.87
CA PRO A 159 0.94 7.57 8.08
C PRO A 159 -0.31 6.73 8.36
N VAL A 160 -0.10 5.53 8.84
CA VAL A 160 -1.14 4.65 9.37
C VAL A 160 -0.62 3.93 10.61
N ILE A 161 -1.51 3.63 11.55
CA ILE A 161 -1.20 2.82 12.72
C ILE A 161 -2.13 1.61 12.71
N ASN A 162 -1.56 0.41 12.76
CA ASN A 162 -2.30 -0.82 12.96
C ASN A 162 -2.18 -1.25 14.42
N LEU A 163 -3.31 -1.67 14.98
CA LEU A 163 -3.41 -2.07 16.38
C LEU A 163 -3.91 -3.51 16.46
N HIS A 164 -3.22 -4.31 17.24
CA HIS A 164 -3.62 -5.67 17.57
C HIS A 164 -3.90 -5.71 19.09
N LEU A 165 -5.12 -6.05 19.47
CA LEU A 165 -5.61 -5.99 20.84
C LEU A 165 -6.21 -7.32 21.24
N TRP A 166 -5.69 -7.95 22.31
CA TRP A 166 -6.20 -9.20 22.87
C TRP A 166 -6.98 -8.93 24.14
N PHE A 167 -8.22 -9.38 24.19
CA PHE A 167 -9.13 -9.23 25.32
C PHE A 167 -9.30 -10.52 26.12
N ASP A 168 -9.81 -10.41 27.33
CA ASP A 168 -10.09 -11.55 28.23
C ASP A 168 -11.41 -12.27 27.89
N ARG A 169 -12.21 -11.73 26.97
CA ARG A 169 -13.50 -12.27 26.53
C ARG A 169 -13.81 -11.90 25.09
N LYS A 170 -14.86 -12.53 24.55
CA LYS A 170 -15.42 -12.17 23.25
C LYS A 170 -16.09 -10.80 23.33
N LEU A 171 -15.82 -9.92 22.36
CA LEU A 171 -16.42 -8.59 22.21
C LEU A 171 -17.46 -8.56 21.08
N THR A 172 -17.38 -9.46 20.13
CA THR A 172 -18.29 -9.58 19.01
C THR A 172 -18.27 -11.01 18.48
N ASP A 173 -19.33 -11.41 17.80
CA ASP A 173 -19.49 -12.67 17.04
C ASP A 173 -19.58 -12.41 15.53
N ILE A 174 -19.32 -11.17 15.10
CA ILE A 174 -19.42 -10.77 13.69
C ILE A 174 -18.17 -11.19 12.93
N ASP A 175 -18.36 -12.09 11.97
CA ASP A 175 -17.32 -12.59 11.07
C ASP A 175 -17.16 -11.69 9.83
N HIS A 176 -16.88 -10.40 10.05
CA HIS A 176 -16.70 -9.42 8.96
C HIS A 176 -15.78 -8.28 9.36
N LEU A 177 -15.22 -7.60 8.35
CA LEU A 177 -14.63 -6.29 8.52
C LEU A 177 -15.73 -5.27 8.79
N LEU A 178 -15.58 -4.52 9.86
CA LEU A 178 -16.52 -3.49 10.29
C LEU A 178 -15.94 -2.11 10.05
N PHE A 179 -16.72 -1.27 9.36
CA PHE A 179 -16.42 0.16 9.21
C PHE A 179 -16.92 0.92 10.42
N SER A 180 -16.12 1.86 10.90
CA SER A 180 -16.43 2.63 12.09
C SER A 180 -16.57 4.13 11.80
N ARG A 181 -17.54 4.78 12.44
CA ARG A 181 -17.67 6.25 12.43
C ARG A 181 -16.81 6.92 13.51
N SER A 182 -15.99 6.15 14.21
CA SER A 182 -15.02 6.72 15.16
C SER A 182 -14.09 7.72 14.46
N PRO A 183 -13.75 8.83 15.09
CA PRO A 183 -12.78 9.76 14.51
C PRO A 183 -11.38 9.17 14.38
N LEU A 184 -11.04 8.13 15.15
CA LEU A 184 -9.71 7.53 15.22
C LEU A 184 -9.64 6.13 14.58
N LEU A 185 -10.70 5.34 14.65
CA LEU A 185 -10.72 3.96 14.17
C LEU A 185 -11.55 3.89 12.89
N SER A 186 -10.90 3.57 11.76
CA SER A 186 -11.60 3.52 10.47
C SER A 186 -12.26 2.18 10.21
N VAL A 187 -11.55 1.10 10.45
CA VAL A 187 -12.02 -0.28 10.29
C VAL A 187 -11.46 -1.18 11.38
N TYR A 188 -12.16 -2.24 11.68
CA TYR A 188 -11.68 -3.29 12.59
C TYR A 188 -12.34 -4.64 12.26
N ALA A 189 -11.68 -5.72 12.69
CA ALA A 189 -12.21 -7.08 12.61
C ALA A 189 -11.75 -7.86 13.86
N ASP A 190 -12.56 -8.85 14.24
CA ASP A 190 -12.15 -9.83 15.25
C ASP A 190 -11.43 -10.99 14.56
N MET A 191 -10.11 -10.97 14.59
CA MET A 191 -9.28 -11.97 13.94
C MET A 191 -9.40 -13.35 14.59
N SER A 192 -9.89 -13.43 15.83
CA SER A 192 -10.18 -14.70 16.47
C SER A 192 -11.42 -15.42 15.91
N ILE A 193 -12.13 -14.76 14.98
CA ILE A 193 -13.24 -15.34 14.24
C ILE A 193 -12.85 -15.50 12.75
N THR A 194 -12.22 -14.47 12.18
CA THR A 194 -11.97 -14.38 10.73
C THR A 194 -10.68 -15.07 10.28
N CYS A 195 -9.76 -15.39 11.19
CA CYS A 195 -8.47 -15.99 10.88
C CYS A 195 -8.21 -17.23 11.75
N LYS A 196 -8.09 -18.37 11.08
CA LYS A 196 -7.91 -19.66 11.72
C LYS A 196 -6.71 -19.74 12.66
N GLU A 197 -5.62 -19.05 12.35
CA GLU A 197 -4.41 -19.06 13.20
C GLU A 197 -4.60 -18.31 14.53
N TYR A 198 -5.60 -17.44 14.62
CA TYR A 198 -5.93 -16.68 15.83
C TYR A 198 -7.25 -17.14 16.47
N GLU A 199 -7.83 -18.26 15.99
CA GLU A 199 -9.12 -18.76 16.45
C GLU A 199 -9.15 -18.93 17.96
N ASP A 200 -10.11 -18.29 18.60
CA ASP A 200 -10.40 -18.43 20.03
C ASP A 200 -11.92 -18.24 20.22
N PRO A 201 -12.65 -19.26 20.68
CA PRO A 201 -14.10 -19.17 20.85
C PRO A 201 -14.50 -18.23 22.00
N ASP A 202 -13.63 -18.02 22.98
CA ASP A 202 -13.97 -17.33 24.22
C ASP A 202 -13.41 -15.90 24.28
N LYS A 203 -12.43 -15.55 23.45
CA LYS A 203 -11.68 -14.30 23.52
C LYS A 203 -11.56 -13.63 22.17
N SER A 204 -11.57 -12.31 22.18
CA SER A 204 -11.35 -11.50 20.99
C SER A 204 -9.89 -11.12 20.78
N MET A 205 -9.45 -11.20 19.53
CA MET A 205 -8.25 -10.56 19.03
C MET A 205 -8.67 -9.56 17.96
N LEU A 206 -8.80 -8.27 18.36
CA LEU A 206 -9.16 -7.23 17.42
C LEU A 206 -7.93 -6.74 16.65
N GLU A 207 -8.04 -6.68 15.32
CA GLU A 207 -7.17 -5.89 14.47
C GLU A 207 -7.90 -4.63 14.03
N LEU A 208 -7.26 -3.47 14.23
CA LEU A 208 -7.85 -2.16 13.97
C LEU A 208 -6.92 -1.28 13.15
N VAL A 209 -7.49 -0.48 12.27
CA VAL A 209 -6.78 0.59 11.56
C VAL A 209 -7.11 1.92 12.23
N PHE A 210 -6.08 2.53 12.80
CA PHE A 210 -6.14 3.86 13.40
C PHE A 210 -5.76 4.90 12.31
N ALA A 211 -6.76 5.62 11.83
CA ALA A 211 -6.62 6.60 10.76
C ALA A 211 -7.68 7.71 10.85
N PRO A 212 -7.31 8.97 10.53
CA PRO A 212 -5.98 9.44 10.11
C PRO A 212 -4.95 9.43 11.25
N ALA A 213 -3.72 9.05 10.94
CA ALA A 213 -2.67 8.91 11.95
C ALA A 213 -1.65 10.06 11.98
N LYS A 214 -1.83 11.13 11.18
CA LYS A 214 -0.86 12.23 11.03
C LYS A 214 -0.43 12.88 12.36
N ASP A 215 -1.38 13.07 13.28
CA ASP A 215 -1.13 13.70 14.57
C ASP A 215 -0.81 12.70 15.70
N TRP A 216 -0.78 11.41 15.36
CA TRP A 216 -0.61 10.31 16.32
C TRP A 216 0.63 9.47 16.08
N ILE A 217 1.18 9.48 14.86
CA ILE A 217 2.29 8.60 14.46
C ILE A 217 3.54 8.77 15.34
N GLY A 218 3.77 9.98 15.87
CA GLY A 218 4.89 10.30 16.75
C GLY A 218 4.61 10.12 18.24
N ARG A 219 3.38 9.82 18.64
CA ARG A 219 3.01 9.69 20.05
C ARG A 219 3.46 8.36 20.65
N PRO A 220 3.63 8.28 21.98
CA PRO A 220 3.86 7.01 22.68
C PRO A 220 2.74 6.00 22.43
N ASP A 221 3.08 4.71 22.49
CA ASP A 221 2.12 3.63 22.26
C ASP A 221 1.00 3.64 23.30
N GLU A 222 1.31 4.00 24.53
CA GLU A 222 0.37 4.09 25.66
C GLU A 222 -0.74 5.13 25.39
N GLU A 223 -0.39 6.30 24.84
CA GLU A 223 -1.38 7.33 24.48
C GLU A 223 -2.31 6.85 23.35
N ILE A 224 -1.75 6.16 22.37
CA ILE A 224 -2.52 5.59 21.25
C ILE A 224 -3.49 4.54 21.76
N ILE A 225 -3.04 3.67 22.65
CA ILE A 225 -3.87 2.63 23.26
C ILE A 225 -4.96 3.25 24.14
N GLU A 226 -4.65 4.24 24.95
CA GLU A 226 -5.65 4.93 25.78
C GLU A 226 -6.76 5.55 24.94
N ALA A 227 -6.39 6.29 23.88
CA ALA A 227 -7.34 6.85 22.93
C ALA A 227 -8.18 5.78 22.23
N THR A 228 -7.54 4.68 21.80
CA THR A 228 -8.22 3.53 21.19
C THR A 228 -9.22 2.88 22.14
N MET A 229 -8.84 2.66 23.38
CA MET A 229 -9.74 2.11 24.39
C MET A 229 -10.93 3.05 24.68
N GLY A 230 -10.72 4.36 24.62
CA GLY A 230 -11.80 5.36 24.71
C GLY A 230 -12.83 5.20 23.58
N GLU A 231 -12.39 4.95 22.35
CA GLU A 231 -13.28 4.68 21.20
C GLU A 231 -13.94 3.30 21.29
N LEU A 232 -13.21 2.26 21.69
CA LEU A 232 -13.77 0.91 21.84
C LEU A 232 -14.87 0.84 22.90
N LYS A 233 -14.78 1.60 23.98
CA LYS A 233 -15.86 1.73 24.98
C LYS A 233 -17.15 2.30 24.40
N LYS A 234 -17.05 3.16 23.39
CA LYS A 234 -18.20 3.70 22.66
C LYS A 234 -18.77 2.70 21.65
N LEU A 235 -17.91 1.90 21.02
CA LEU A 235 -18.30 0.89 20.03
C LEU A 235 -18.89 -0.36 20.68
N PHE A 236 -18.39 -0.76 21.84
CA PHE A 236 -18.79 -1.97 22.57
C PHE A 236 -19.25 -1.65 24.01
N PRO A 237 -20.24 -0.74 24.21
CA PRO A 237 -20.60 -0.27 25.56
C PRO A 237 -21.02 -1.40 26.48
N MET A 238 -21.66 -2.44 25.98
CA MET A 238 -22.10 -3.60 26.78
C MET A 238 -20.96 -4.38 27.39
N HIS A 239 -19.79 -4.42 26.72
CA HIS A 239 -18.63 -5.18 27.18
C HIS A 239 -17.71 -4.39 28.12
N PHE A 240 -17.82 -3.06 28.13
CA PHE A 240 -16.95 -2.19 28.95
C PHE A 240 -17.71 -1.49 30.11
N SER A 241 -18.96 -1.88 30.38
CA SER A 241 -19.77 -1.37 31.49
C SER A 241 -20.11 -2.48 32.50
N GLY A 242 -20.65 -2.07 33.67
CA GLY A 242 -21.05 -3.00 34.74
C GLY A 242 -19.89 -3.46 35.62
N ASP A 243 -20.17 -4.46 36.46
CA ASP A 243 -19.26 -4.90 37.53
C ASP A 243 -18.07 -5.75 37.03
N ASN A 244 -18.13 -6.24 35.79
CA ASN A 244 -17.09 -7.08 35.20
C ASN A 244 -16.79 -6.64 33.75
N PRO A 245 -16.13 -5.48 33.55
CA PRO A 245 -15.81 -4.99 32.21
C PRO A 245 -14.74 -5.84 31.54
N ALA A 246 -14.73 -5.85 30.20
CA ALA A 246 -13.69 -6.49 29.40
C ALA A 246 -12.33 -5.86 29.67
N THR A 247 -11.30 -6.71 29.77
CA THR A 247 -9.95 -6.31 30.09
C THR A 247 -9.01 -6.54 28.90
N LEU A 248 -8.26 -5.50 28.55
CA LEU A 248 -7.17 -5.60 27.56
C LEU A 248 -6.01 -6.38 28.20
N ARG A 249 -5.65 -7.53 27.61
CA ARG A 249 -4.61 -8.43 28.14
C ARG A 249 -3.24 -8.19 27.50
N LYS A 250 -3.26 -7.83 26.21
CA LYS A 250 -2.04 -7.61 25.43
C LYS A 250 -2.38 -6.65 24.29
N TYR A 251 -1.41 -5.88 23.86
CA TYR A 251 -1.51 -5.08 22.64
C TYR A 251 -0.20 -5.08 21.85
N LYS A 252 -0.33 -4.75 20.56
CA LYS A 252 0.78 -4.39 19.68
C LYS A 252 0.39 -3.17 18.86
N VAL A 253 1.25 -2.17 18.85
CA VAL A 253 1.14 -0.98 17.98
C VAL A 253 2.15 -1.10 16.85
N VAL A 254 1.67 -1.02 15.61
CA VAL A 254 2.51 -1.04 14.42
C VAL A 254 2.37 0.31 13.72
N LYS A 255 3.41 1.11 13.76
CA LYS A 255 3.48 2.44 13.16
C LYS A 255 4.12 2.38 11.79
N THR A 256 3.41 2.84 10.76
CA THR A 256 3.93 2.97 9.39
C THR A 256 3.88 4.45 8.99
N PRO A 257 4.97 5.20 9.13
CA PRO A 257 4.98 6.65 8.88
C PRO A 257 4.72 7.03 7.43
N LEU A 258 5.13 6.18 6.49
CA LEU A 258 4.98 6.36 5.05
C LEU A 258 4.46 5.05 4.46
N SER A 259 3.13 4.92 4.43
CA SER A 259 2.42 3.78 3.87
C SER A 259 2.14 4.00 2.37
N VAL A 260 0.94 3.70 1.90
CA VAL A 260 0.52 3.98 0.52
C VAL A 260 0.63 5.47 0.21
N TYR A 261 0.85 5.85 -1.06
CA TYR A 261 0.91 7.27 -1.41
C TYR A 261 -0.44 7.96 -1.20
N LYS A 262 -0.41 9.22 -0.79
CA LYS A 262 -1.59 10.05 -0.53
C LYS A 262 -2.32 10.36 -1.84
N THR A 263 -3.56 9.90 -1.98
CA THR A 263 -4.36 10.07 -3.19
C THR A 263 -5.17 11.36 -3.17
N THR A 264 -4.48 12.51 -3.18
CA THR A 264 -5.10 13.83 -3.22
C THR A 264 -5.64 14.18 -4.62
N PRO A 265 -6.53 15.20 -4.75
CA PRO A 265 -6.91 15.75 -6.04
C PRO A 265 -5.69 16.06 -6.92
N GLY A 266 -5.76 15.70 -8.19
CA GLY A 266 -4.67 15.93 -9.14
C GLY A 266 -3.50 14.96 -9.11
N CYS A 267 -3.39 14.07 -8.12
CA CYS A 267 -2.26 13.14 -7.97
C CYS A 267 -2.04 12.20 -9.18
N GLN A 268 -3.07 11.96 -9.98
CA GLN A 268 -2.97 11.11 -11.18
C GLN A 268 -1.95 11.63 -12.21
N LYS A 269 -1.77 12.94 -12.31
CA LYS A 269 -0.81 13.58 -13.23
C LYS A 269 0.65 13.37 -12.80
N LEU A 270 0.87 13.01 -11.55
CA LEU A 270 2.18 12.84 -10.94
C LEU A 270 2.69 11.42 -11.04
N ARG A 271 1.81 10.48 -11.35
CA ARG A 271 2.13 9.06 -11.42
C ARG A 271 2.91 8.74 -12.69
N PRO A 272 4.11 8.14 -12.57
CA PRO A 272 4.90 7.75 -13.74
C PRO A 272 4.33 6.48 -14.39
N ASP A 273 4.64 6.30 -15.68
CA ASP A 273 4.47 5.00 -16.34
C ASP A 273 5.49 3.97 -15.84
N GLN A 274 5.34 2.71 -16.24
CA GLN A 274 6.30 1.64 -15.93
C GLN A 274 7.63 1.81 -16.69
N THR A 275 7.61 2.47 -17.84
CA THR A 275 8.82 2.80 -18.59
C THR A 275 9.38 4.14 -18.14
N THR A 276 10.70 4.26 -18.13
CA THR A 276 11.42 5.50 -17.82
C THR A 276 12.26 5.97 -19.03
N PRO A 277 12.74 7.22 -19.02
CA PRO A 277 13.73 7.70 -20.00
C PRO A 277 15.07 6.96 -19.90
N ILE A 278 15.34 6.28 -18.78
CA ILE A 278 16.59 5.56 -18.55
C ILE A 278 16.52 4.22 -19.29
N LYS A 279 17.57 3.94 -20.06
CA LYS A 279 17.70 2.66 -20.77
C LYS A 279 17.69 1.50 -19.77
N ILE A 280 16.88 0.47 -20.04
CA ILE A 280 16.76 -0.74 -19.23
C ILE A 280 16.35 -0.55 -17.77
N PHE A 281 15.84 0.62 -17.38
CA PHE A 281 15.32 0.88 -16.02
C PHE A 281 13.81 1.12 -16.04
N PHE A 282 13.09 0.39 -15.20
CA PHE A 282 11.62 0.38 -15.15
C PHE A 282 11.11 0.58 -13.72
N LEU A 283 9.85 1.01 -13.63
CA LEU A 283 9.16 1.22 -12.36
C LEU A 283 7.97 0.29 -12.24
N ALA A 284 7.78 -0.26 -11.05
CA ALA A 284 6.57 -0.91 -10.60
C ALA A 284 6.19 -0.35 -9.23
N GLY A 285 5.00 -0.63 -8.77
CA GLY A 285 4.47 -0.16 -7.50
C GLY A 285 3.10 0.49 -7.68
N ASP A 286 2.35 0.57 -6.60
CA ASP A 286 1.01 1.13 -6.57
C ASP A 286 0.95 2.59 -7.06
N TYR A 287 2.02 3.36 -6.86
CA TYR A 287 2.15 4.75 -7.27
C TYR A 287 2.38 4.93 -8.78
N THR A 288 2.77 3.89 -9.55
CA THR A 288 2.90 3.98 -11.01
C THR A 288 1.53 3.96 -11.69
N MET A 289 1.45 4.41 -12.94
CA MET A 289 0.18 4.51 -13.66
C MET A 289 -0.45 3.14 -13.89
N GLN A 290 -1.61 2.92 -13.31
CA GLN A 290 -2.46 1.75 -13.47
C GLN A 290 -3.91 2.14 -13.08
N ARG A 291 -4.88 1.28 -13.36
CA ARG A 291 -6.31 1.61 -13.21
C ARG A 291 -6.86 1.51 -11.78
N TYR A 292 -6.13 0.90 -10.85
CA TYR A 292 -6.55 0.78 -9.46
C TYR A 292 -5.96 1.89 -8.58
N LEU A 293 -6.31 1.84 -7.30
CA LEU A 293 -5.90 2.80 -6.28
C LEU A 293 -4.47 2.53 -5.77
N ALA A 294 -4.05 3.33 -4.82
CA ALA A 294 -2.94 3.03 -3.90
C ALA A 294 -3.30 1.79 -3.08
N SER A 295 -3.03 0.62 -3.60
CA SER A 295 -3.46 -0.67 -3.04
C SER A 295 -2.57 -1.81 -3.48
N MET A 296 -2.67 -2.95 -2.79
CA MET A 296 -1.98 -4.19 -3.19
C MET A 296 -2.39 -4.64 -4.60
N GLU A 297 -3.68 -4.52 -4.96
CA GLU A 297 -4.17 -4.80 -6.31
C GLU A 297 -3.50 -3.92 -7.36
N GLY A 298 -3.37 -2.60 -7.07
CA GLY A 298 -2.66 -1.67 -7.92
C GLY A 298 -1.19 -2.02 -8.07
N ALA A 299 -0.54 -2.44 -6.99
CA ALA A 299 0.86 -2.88 -7.01
C ALA A 299 1.05 -4.14 -7.87
N VAL A 300 0.21 -5.15 -7.73
CA VAL A 300 0.25 -6.38 -8.55
C VAL A 300 0.02 -6.06 -10.02
N LEU A 301 -0.99 -5.24 -10.34
CA LEU A 301 -1.24 -4.82 -11.72
C LEU A 301 -0.05 -4.06 -12.30
N SER A 302 0.56 -3.16 -11.53
CA SER A 302 1.76 -2.43 -11.97
C SER A 302 2.92 -3.36 -12.30
N GLY A 303 3.12 -4.42 -11.51
CA GLY A 303 4.12 -5.46 -11.76
C GLY A 303 3.88 -6.18 -13.10
N LYS A 304 2.64 -6.56 -13.38
CA LYS A 304 2.27 -7.17 -14.68
C LYS A 304 2.50 -6.24 -15.86
N LEU A 305 2.14 -4.95 -15.73
CA LEU A 305 2.37 -3.95 -16.76
C LEU A 305 3.88 -3.71 -16.97
N CYS A 306 4.64 -3.68 -15.89
CA CYS A 306 6.10 -3.53 -15.92
C CYS A 306 6.77 -4.72 -16.60
N ALA A 307 6.40 -5.96 -16.28
CA ALA A 307 6.92 -7.16 -16.93
C ALA A 307 6.70 -7.12 -18.45
N GLY A 308 5.48 -6.73 -18.89
CA GLY A 308 5.22 -6.53 -20.32
C GLY A 308 6.01 -5.39 -20.97
N ALA A 309 6.38 -4.35 -20.19
CA ALA A 309 7.23 -3.27 -20.68
C ALA A 309 8.70 -3.73 -20.83
N VAL A 310 9.21 -4.51 -19.87
CA VAL A 310 10.54 -5.12 -19.93
C VAL A 310 10.64 -6.02 -21.16
N ASP A 311 9.70 -6.96 -21.35
CA ASP A 311 9.70 -7.90 -22.47
C ASP A 311 9.74 -7.19 -23.84
N ARG A 312 8.88 -6.20 -24.04
CA ARG A 312 8.89 -5.40 -25.29
C ARG A 312 10.21 -4.68 -25.54
N LYS A 313 10.81 -4.12 -24.49
CA LYS A 313 12.04 -3.33 -24.62
C LYS A 313 13.26 -4.20 -24.83
N THR A 314 13.37 -5.33 -24.14
CA THR A 314 14.48 -6.29 -24.31
C THR A 314 14.39 -7.03 -25.65
N GLY A 315 13.19 -7.39 -26.09
CA GLY A 315 12.97 -7.96 -27.43
C GLY A 315 13.34 -6.98 -28.56
N GLN A 316 13.08 -5.68 -28.41
CA GLN A 316 13.51 -4.65 -29.37
C GLN A 316 15.03 -4.49 -29.38
N LEU A 317 15.71 -4.55 -28.25
CA LEU A 317 17.17 -4.47 -28.15
C LEU A 317 17.84 -5.68 -28.83
N ALA A 318 17.33 -6.88 -28.58
CA ALA A 318 17.84 -8.10 -29.22
C ALA A 318 17.70 -8.08 -30.77
N SER A 319 16.56 -7.58 -31.28
CA SER A 319 16.32 -7.43 -32.71
C SER A 319 17.21 -6.37 -33.35
N SER A 320 17.52 -5.27 -32.65
CA SER A 320 18.39 -4.20 -33.17
C SER A 320 19.89 -4.62 -33.21
N THR A 321 20.32 -5.47 -32.29
CA THR A 321 21.68 -6.00 -32.30
C THR A 321 21.90 -7.08 -33.37
N SER A 322 20.85 -7.85 -33.68
CA SER A 322 20.94 -8.87 -34.75
C SER A 322 20.93 -8.27 -36.17
N SER A 323 20.49 -7.02 -36.34
CA SER A 323 20.49 -6.33 -37.64
C SER A 323 21.76 -5.52 -37.93
N SER A 324 22.74 -5.52 -37.03
CA SER A 324 23.99 -4.77 -37.15
C SER A 324 25.23 -5.61 -37.47
N GLU A 325 25.11 -6.92 -37.80
CA GLU A 325 26.20 -7.66 -38.37
C GLU A 325 26.42 -7.24 -39.84
N PRO A 326 27.63 -6.77 -40.20
CA PRO A 326 27.90 -6.41 -41.57
C PRO A 326 27.98 -7.70 -42.41
N VAL A 327 27.19 -7.75 -43.47
CA VAL A 327 27.40 -8.71 -44.54
C VAL A 327 28.81 -8.46 -45.13
N THR A 328 29.77 -9.22 -44.70
CA THR A 328 31.07 -9.27 -45.39
C THR A 328 30.88 -10.10 -46.65
N ALA A 329 31.03 -9.45 -47.80
CA ALA A 329 31.12 -10.04 -49.14
C ALA A 329 32.44 -10.82 -49.31
#